data_754297d8d3da7f6642680623e94d9987
#
_entry.id   754297d8d3da7f6642680623e94d9987
#
_cell.length_a   1.000
_cell.length_b   1.000
_cell.length_c   1.000
_cell.angle_alpha   90.00
_cell.angle_beta   90.00
_cell.angle_gamma   90.00
#
_symmetry.space_group_name_H-M   'P 1'
#
loop_
_entity.id
_entity.type
_entity.pdbx_description
1 polymer ?
#
loop_
_entity_poly.entity_id
_entity_poly.type
_entity_poly.pdbx_seq_one_letter_code
_entity_poly.pdbx_strand_id
1 'polypeptide(L)'
;MRQAESAAAMYRRLLAERFGNGYLMELDGKPHCIAWWSVARDADMAGCAELICLHSLQENWRKGYGRAMMERVLADVKKAGYEKLVLWVFENNTRAIQFYKSFGFEPSGRRRPSLGAVEEMYSKPL
;
A
#
# COMPACT_ATOMS: atom_id res chain seq x y z
N MET A 1 -8.31 23.29 0.27
CA MET A 1 -7.61 22.05 -0.09
C MET A 1 -8.43 20.85 0.35
N ARG A 2 -8.60 19.91 -0.52
CA ARG A 2 -9.31 18.68 -0.19
C ARG A 2 -8.44 17.82 0.73
N GLN A 3 -9.01 17.35 1.82
CA GLN A 3 -8.31 16.43 2.68
C GLN A 3 -8.33 15.02 2.10
N ALA A 4 -7.22 14.32 2.26
CA ALA A 4 -7.17 12.92 1.89
C ALA A 4 -8.10 12.10 2.80
N GLU A 5 -8.67 11.06 2.26
CA GLU A 5 -9.47 10.11 3.01
C GLU A 5 -8.60 9.48 4.10
N SER A 6 -9.11 9.36 5.33
CA SER A 6 -8.38 8.67 6.39
C SER A 6 -8.20 7.19 6.04
N ALA A 7 -7.15 6.56 6.59
CA ALA A 7 -6.91 5.14 6.35
C ALA A 7 -8.10 4.29 6.79
N ALA A 8 -8.71 4.60 7.93
CA ALA A 8 -9.87 3.86 8.41
C ALA A 8 -11.08 4.02 7.50
N ALA A 9 -11.34 5.25 7.01
CA ALA A 9 -12.43 5.50 6.07
C ALA A 9 -12.20 4.78 4.74
N MET A 10 -10.98 4.83 4.23
CA MET A 10 -10.61 4.11 3.01
C MET A 10 -10.81 2.61 3.16
N TYR A 11 -10.39 2.03 4.27
CA TYR A 11 -10.55 0.60 4.54
C TYR A 11 -12.03 0.21 4.55
N ARG A 12 -12.87 0.99 5.23
CA ARG A 12 -14.32 0.74 5.27
C ARG A 12 -14.96 0.85 3.89
N ARG A 13 -14.54 1.84 3.09
CA ARG A 13 -15.02 2.01 1.72
C ARG A 13 -14.68 0.81 0.86
N LEU A 14 -13.43 0.35 0.92
CA LEU A 14 -12.97 -0.81 0.14
C LEU A 14 -13.69 -2.08 0.55
N LEU A 15 -13.96 -2.26 1.85
CA LEU A 15 -14.75 -3.39 2.33
C LEU A 15 -16.18 -3.34 1.76
N ALA A 16 -16.81 -2.18 1.77
CA ALA A 16 -18.17 -2.01 1.25
C ALA A 16 -18.24 -2.29 -0.26
N GLU A 17 -17.21 -1.90 -1.00
CA GLU A 17 -17.12 -2.13 -2.44
C GLU A 17 -16.70 -3.56 -2.78
N ARG A 18 -16.24 -4.33 -1.80
CA ARG A 18 -15.72 -5.69 -1.99
C ARG A 18 -14.65 -5.77 -3.07
N PHE A 19 -13.80 -4.75 -3.11
CA PHE A 19 -12.77 -4.63 -4.12
C PHE A 19 -11.40 -4.99 -3.52
N GLY A 20 -10.81 -6.08 -4.03
CA GLY A 20 -9.46 -6.47 -3.63
C GLY A 20 -9.38 -7.26 -2.32
N ASN A 21 -8.25 -7.16 -1.65
CA ASN A 21 -7.90 -7.96 -0.48
C ASN A 21 -7.44 -7.06 0.66
N GLY A 22 -8.13 -7.15 1.79
CA GLY A 22 -7.85 -6.32 2.95
C GLY A 22 -7.30 -7.10 4.12
N TYR A 23 -6.49 -6.40 4.92
CA TYR A 23 -5.86 -6.94 6.12
C TYR A 23 -6.05 -5.98 7.28
N LEU A 24 -6.35 -6.54 8.43
CA LEU A 24 -6.42 -5.77 9.67
C LEU A 24 -5.60 -6.51 10.72
N MET A 25 -4.59 -5.84 11.24
CA MET A 25 -3.80 -6.37 12.36
C MET A 25 -4.39 -5.84 13.65
N GLU A 26 -4.92 -6.73 14.47
CA GLU A 26 -5.47 -6.41 15.79
C GLU A 26 -4.58 -6.99 16.89
N LEU A 27 -4.35 -6.19 17.92
CA LEU A 27 -3.66 -6.60 19.14
C LEU A 27 -4.49 -6.12 20.32
N ASP A 28 -4.85 -7.04 21.21
CA ASP A 28 -5.69 -6.74 22.36
C ASP A 28 -7.02 -6.08 21.98
N GLY A 29 -7.60 -6.52 20.87
CA GLY A 29 -8.88 -6.00 20.37
C GLY A 29 -8.79 -4.63 19.71
N LYS A 30 -7.59 -4.09 19.51
CA LYS A 30 -7.39 -2.77 18.89
C LYS A 30 -6.71 -2.90 17.53
N PRO A 31 -7.18 -2.16 16.52
CA PRO A 31 -6.52 -2.16 15.21
C PRO A 31 -5.19 -1.39 15.29
N HIS A 32 -4.12 -2.00 14.78
CA HIS A 32 -2.78 -1.41 14.77
C HIS A 32 -2.24 -1.15 13.38
N CYS A 33 -2.67 -1.92 12.40
CA CYS A 33 -2.18 -1.77 11.04
C CYS A 33 -3.23 -2.27 10.07
N ILE A 34 -3.38 -1.58 8.95
CA ILE A 34 -4.28 -1.99 7.87
C ILE A 34 -3.52 -1.99 6.55
N ALA A 35 -3.93 -2.84 5.63
CA ALA A 35 -3.41 -2.85 4.27
C ALA A 35 -4.50 -3.29 3.31
N TRP A 36 -4.34 -2.90 2.05
CA TRP A 36 -5.26 -3.31 0.98
C TRP A 36 -4.51 -3.38 -0.33
N TRP A 37 -4.72 -4.46 -1.06
CA TRP A 37 -4.19 -4.60 -2.41
C TRP A 37 -5.24 -5.18 -3.35
N SER A 38 -5.06 -4.92 -4.63
CA SER A 38 -5.95 -5.43 -5.68
C SER A 38 -5.15 -5.65 -6.95
N VAL A 39 -5.81 -6.14 -8.00
CA VAL A 39 -5.24 -6.04 -9.35
C VAL A 39 -4.96 -4.57 -9.65
N ALA A 40 -3.87 -4.30 -10.37
CA ALA A 40 -3.52 -2.92 -10.72
C ALA A 40 -4.65 -2.27 -11.50
N ARG A 41 -5.01 -1.02 -11.11
CA ARG A 41 -6.15 -0.30 -11.69
C ARG A 41 -5.86 0.23 -13.09
N ASP A 42 -4.59 0.45 -13.43
CA ASP A 42 -4.23 0.95 -14.74
C ASP A 42 -4.28 -0.19 -15.77
N ALA A 43 -5.00 0.03 -16.86
CA ALA A 43 -5.24 -1.00 -17.87
C ALA A 43 -3.96 -1.52 -18.54
N ASP A 44 -2.91 -0.72 -18.57
CA ASP A 44 -1.63 -1.09 -19.17
C ASP A 44 -0.70 -1.86 -18.21
N MET A 45 -1.18 -2.24 -17.04
CA MET A 45 -0.39 -2.94 -16.03
C MET A 45 -0.89 -4.37 -15.81
N ALA A 46 -1.16 -5.08 -16.90
CA ALA A 46 -1.57 -6.48 -16.82
C ALA A 46 -0.52 -7.32 -16.10
N GLY A 47 -0.96 -8.23 -15.25
CA GLY A 47 -0.06 -9.08 -14.46
C GLY A 47 0.50 -8.42 -13.21
N CYS A 48 0.15 -7.17 -12.95
CA CYS A 48 0.58 -6.44 -11.76
C CYS A 48 -0.53 -6.36 -10.74
N ALA A 49 -0.18 -6.44 -9.46
CA ALA A 49 -1.05 -6.07 -8.36
C ALA A 49 -0.66 -4.68 -7.86
N GLU A 50 -1.57 -4.01 -7.20
CA GLU A 50 -1.35 -2.68 -6.66
C GLU A 50 -1.64 -2.66 -5.16
N LEU A 51 -0.68 -2.16 -4.37
CA LEU A 51 -0.89 -1.88 -2.96
C LEU A 51 -1.61 -0.53 -2.86
N ILE A 52 -2.87 -0.58 -2.48
CA ILE A 52 -3.73 0.61 -2.39
C ILE A 52 -3.39 1.42 -1.13
N CYS A 53 -3.20 0.72 -0.01
CA CYS A 53 -2.78 1.37 1.23
C CYS A 53 -2.07 0.37 2.14
N LEU A 54 -1.17 0.91 2.94
CA LEU A 54 -0.60 0.23 4.10
C LEU A 54 -0.40 1.32 5.14
N HIS A 55 -1.09 1.19 6.26
CA HIS A 55 -1.07 2.22 7.28
C HIS A 55 -0.94 1.60 8.66
N SER A 56 0.04 2.07 9.42
CA SER A 56 0.25 1.70 10.81
C SER A 56 0.05 2.94 11.69
N LEU A 57 -0.51 2.76 12.87
CA LEU A 57 -0.65 3.87 13.81
C LEU A 57 0.73 4.44 14.13
N GLN A 58 0.84 5.76 14.19
CA GLN A 58 2.10 6.45 14.44
C GLN A 58 2.78 5.98 15.71
N GLU A 59 2.01 5.76 16.77
CA GLU A 59 2.51 5.28 18.06
C GLU A 59 3.13 3.89 17.98
N ASN A 60 2.80 3.13 16.93
CA ASN A 60 3.32 1.79 16.70
C ASN A 60 4.46 1.74 15.68
N TRP A 61 4.91 2.90 15.19
CA TRP A 61 6.02 2.94 14.26
C TRP A 61 7.28 2.36 14.91
N ARG A 62 8.08 1.63 14.13
CA ARG A 62 9.31 0.96 14.57
C ARG A 62 9.09 -0.24 15.48
N LYS A 63 7.83 -0.68 15.66
CA LYS A 63 7.53 -1.92 16.37
C LYS A 63 7.42 -3.13 15.43
N GLY A 64 7.66 -2.94 14.14
CA GLY A 64 7.66 -4.02 13.17
C GLY A 64 6.29 -4.41 12.62
N TYR A 65 5.22 -3.71 12.97
CA TYR A 65 3.88 -4.06 12.51
C TYR A 65 3.70 -3.81 11.02
N GLY A 66 4.18 -2.68 10.51
CA GLY A 66 4.15 -2.40 9.07
C GLY A 66 4.96 -3.39 8.28
N ARG A 67 6.12 -3.77 8.79
CA ARG A 67 6.99 -4.77 8.16
C ARG A 67 6.32 -6.13 8.10
N ALA A 68 5.73 -6.59 9.20
CA ALA A 68 5.02 -7.87 9.25
C ALA A 68 3.83 -7.86 8.27
N MET A 69 3.11 -6.75 8.20
CA MET A 69 1.99 -6.60 7.26
C MET A 69 2.48 -6.66 5.81
N MET A 70 3.56 -5.95 5.47
CA MET A 70 4.11 -5.95 4.11
C MET A 70 4.59 -7.36 3.72
N GLU A 71 5.24 -8.08 4.62
CA GLU A 71 5.68 -9.44 4.35
C GLU A 71 4.50 -10.36 4.03
N ARG A 72 3.39 -10.22 4.77
CA ARG A 72 2.18 -10.98 4.50
C ARG A 72 1.57 -10.63 3.15
N VAL A 73 1.48 -9.33 2.84
CA VAL A 73 0.95 -8.87 1.55
C VAL A 73 1.79 -9.41 0.40
N LEU A 74 3.11 -9.30 0.50
CA LEU A 74 4.01 -9.79 -0.56
C LEU A 74 3.86 -11.30 -0.78
N ALA A 75 3.76 -12.06 0.30
CA ALA A 75 3.57 -13.51 0.20
C ALA A 75 2.25 -13.85 -0.50
N ASP A 76 1.17 -13.18 -0.13
CA ASP A 76 -0.15 -13.44 -0.68
C ASP A 76 -0.27 -13.00 -2.14
N VAL A 77 0.32 -11.86 -2.51
CA VAL A 77 0.33 -11.37 -3.89
C VAL A 77 1.11 -12.33 -4.79
N LYS A 78 2.25 -12.79 -4.32
CA LYS A 78 3.06 -13.78 -5.05
C LYS A 78 2.30 -15.09 -5.22
N LYS A 79 1.66 -15.57 -4.16
CA LYS A 79 0.86 -16.79 -4.18
C LYS A 79 -0.32 -16.70 -5.15
N ALA A 80 -0.87 -15.49 -5.30
CA ALA A 80 -1.97 -15.24 -6.24
C ALA A 80 -1.53 -15.22 -7.70
N GLY A 81 -0.21 -15.28 -7.98
CA GLY A 81 0.32 -15.39 -9.33
C GLY A 81 0.70 -14.10 -10.02
N TYR A 82 0.69 -12.98 -9.29
CA TYR A 82 1.11 -11.70 -9.88
C TYR A 82 2.63 -11.62 -9.99
N GLU A 83 3.09 -10.93 -11.04
CA GLU A 83 4.52 -10.80 -11.34
C GLU A 83 5.17 -9.63 -10.62
N LYS A 84 4.40 -8.59 -10.33
CA LYS A 84 4.87 -7.37 -9.69
C LYS A 84 3.83 -6.81 -8.74
N LEU A 85 4.30 -6.13 -7.70
CA LEU A 85 3.47 -5.29 -6.85
C LEU A 85 3.88 -3.85 -7.07
N VAL A 86 2.92 -2.97 -7.38
CA VAL A 86 3.16 -1.54 -7.57
C VAL A 86 2.41 -0.75 -6.52
N LEU A 87 2.87 0.48 -6.27
CA LEU A 87 2.21 1.41 -5.36
C LEU A 87 2.49 2.84 -5.78
N TRP A 88 1.62 3.74 -5.33
CA TRP A 88 1.82 5.17 -5.49
C TRP A 88 2.14 5.79 -4.15
N VAL A 89 3.14 6.67 -4.11
CA VAL A 89 3.55 7.36 -2.89
C VAL A 89 3.90 8.81 -3.24
N PHE A 90 3.55 9.74 -2.35
CA PHE A 90 3.92 11.14 -2.57
C PHE A 90 5.43 11.29 -2.59
N GLU A 91 5.95 12.07 -3.54
CA GLU A 91 7.39 12.22 -3.75
C GLU A 91 8.13 12.81 -2.55
N ASN A 92 7.42 13.56 -1.69
CA ASN A 92 7.98 14.15 -0.49
C ASN A 92 7.80 13.29 0.76
N ASN A 93 7.17 12.12 0.64
CA ASN A 93 6.97 11.21 1.78
C ASN A 93 8.20 10.32 1.96
N THR A 94 9.28 10.93 2.41
CA THR A 94 10.59 10.26 2.57
C THR A 94 10.49 9.02 3.44
N ARG A 95 9.72 9.09 4.51
CA ARG A 95 9.58 7.97 5.45
C ARG A 95 8.98 6.74 4.76
N ALA A 96 7.87 6.93 4.04
CA ALA A 96 7.23 5.83 3.32
C ALA A 96 8.14 5.29 2.21
N ILE A 97 8.80 6.18 1.47
CA ILE A 97 9.73 5.79 0.41
C ILE A 97 10.86 4.91 0.97
N GLN A 98 11.45 5.29 2.09
CA GLN A 98 12.50 4.49 2.72
C GLN A 98 11.97 3.14 3.17
N PHE A 99 10.75 3.09 3.71
CA PHE A 99 10.12 1.85 4.10
C PHE A 99 9.95 0.92 2.89
N TYR A 100 9.40 1.42 1.80
CA TYR A 100 9.20 0.61 0.59
C TYR A 100 10.51 0.17 -0.03
N LYS A 101 11.51 1.06 -0.08
CA LYS A 101 12.84 0.70 -0.58
C LYS A 101 13.48 -0.42 0.23
N SER A 102 13.21 -0.47 1.54
CA SER A 102 13.75 -1.53 2.39
C SER A 102 13.22 -2.91 2.01
N PHE A 103 12.11 -2.98 1.28
CA PHE A 103 11.56 -4.23 0.75
C PHE A 103 11.95 -4.50 -0.70
N GLY A 104 12.75 -3.64 -1.30
CA GLY A 104 13.20 -3.81 -2.68
C GLY A 104 12.33 -3.10 -3.71
N PHE A 105 11.42 -2.23 -3.30
CA PHE A 105 10.69 -1.38 -4.25
C PHE A 105 11.62 -0.33 -4.83
N GLU A 106 11.46 -0.06 -6.12
CA GLU A 106 12.23 0.95 -6.83
C GLU A 106 11.32 1.86 -7.64
N PRO A 107 11.72 3.13 -7.87
CA PRO A 107 10.91 4.03 -8.69
C PRO A 107 10.81 3.50 -10.12
N SER A 108 9.61 3.53 -10.67
CA SER A 108 9.35 3.04 -12.03
C SER A 108 9.44 4.13 -13.08
N GLY A 109 9.55 5.39 -12.68
CA GLY A 109 9.55 6.53 -13.60
C GLY A 109 8.17 7.13 -13.85
N ARG A 110 7.10 6.48 -13.40
CA ARG A 110 5.74 7.04 -13.53
C ARG A 110 5.46 8.03 -12.43
N ARG A 111 4.85 9.13 -12.80
CA ARG A 111 4.45 10.20 -11.87
C ARG A 111 3.06 10.67 -12.24
N ARG A 112 2.31 11.14 -11.24
CA ARG A 112 0.98 11.72 -11.48
C ARG A 112 0.69 12.82 -10.47
N PRO A 113 -0.10 13.85 -10.85
CA PRO A 113 -0.58 14.82 -9.87
C PRO A 113 -1.65 14.22 -8.99
N SER A 114 -1.64 14.56 -7.70
CA SER A 114 -2.63 14.10 -6.74
C SER A 114 -2.72 15.07 -5.59
N LEU A 115 -3.91 15.64 -5.36
CA LEU A 115 -4.18 16.53 -4.21
C LEU A 115 -3.19 17.70 -4.09
N GLY A 116 -2.78 18.29 -5.22
CA GLY A 116 -1.84 19.40 -5.22
C GLY A 116 -0.38 19.03 -5.05
N ALA A 117 -0.05 17.75 -5.06
CA ALA A 117 1.30 17.24 -4.97
C ALA A 117 1.55 16.25 -6.10
N VAL A 118 2.71 15.61 -6.09
CA VAL A 118 3.06 14.60 -7.10
C VAL A 118 3.26 13.26 -6.42
N GLU A 119 2.61 12.24 -6.95
CA GLU A 119 2.88 10.86 -6.55
C GLU A 119 3.81 10.19 -7.56
N GLU A 120 4.69 9.35 -7.06
CA GLU A 120 5.56 8.50 -7.87
C GLU A 120 5.15 7.05 -7.68
N MET A 121 5.24 6.28 -8.77
CA MET A 121 5.00 4.84 -8.70
C MET A 121 6.31 4.12 -8.37
N TYR A 122 6.23 3.24 -7.38
CA TYR A 122 7.30 2.30 -7.04
C TYR A 122 6.83 0.89 -7.37
N SER A 123 7.74 0.05 -7.75
CA SER A 123 7.42 -1.34 -8.12
C SER A 123 8.44 -2.31 -7.56
N LYS A 124 7.97 -3.53 -7.33
CA LYS A 124 8.81 -4.64 -6.88
C LYS A 124 8.45 -5.89 -7.66
N PRO A 125 9.42 -6.54 -8.33
CA PRO A 125 9.20 -7.85 -8.92
C PRO A 125 9.01 -8.91 -7.82
N LEU A 126 8.18 -9.89 -8.08
CA LEU A 126 7.85 -10.94 -7.14
C LEU A 126 8.45 -12.29 -7.50
#